data_bf64f530a68f67e8879cd4abd0a1539f
#
_entry.id   bf64f530a68f67e8879cd4abd0a1539f
#
_cell.length_a   1.000
_cell.length_b   1.000
_cell.length_c   1.000
_cell.angle_alpha   90.00
_cell.angle_beta   90.00
_cell.angle_gamma   90.00
#
_symmetry.space_group_name_H-M   'P 1'
#
loop_
_entity.id
_entity.type
_entity.pdbx_description
1 polymer ?
#
loop_
_entity_poly.entity_id
_entity_poly.type
_entity_poly.pdbx_seq_one_letter_code
_entity_poly.pdbx_strand_id
1 'polypeptide(L)'
;AAHQTQFAQAGETLQIAPTRRGCRIYVAIAAELEADVFLGSTSTYIPASLGGYAGRALKAGDMVSFNDAREAPALTTPESLQPVCSNSYTLRAVEGPDYPADAQALWERVFTVTQRASRMGIELDGDFPRLPENANRPSSAIFLGALQLPPGGRGFLLLADAQTTGGYP
;
A
#
# COMPACT_ATOMS: atom_id res chain seq x y z
N ALA A 1 -2.39 15.60 17.50
CA ALA A 1 -1.24 15.83 16.60
C ALA A 1 -0.75 14.50 16.03
N ALA A 2 -0.15 14.50 14.84
CA ALA A 2 0.45 13.29 14.27
C ALA A 2 1.80 12.96 14.95
N HIS A 3 2.24 11.70 14.83
CA HIS A 3 3.54 11.22 15.31
C HIS A 3 3.78 11.32 16.82
N GLN A 4 2.71 11.35 17.61
CA GLN A 4 2.81 11.33 19.07
C GLN A 4 1.68 10.52 19.69
N THR A 5 1.93 9.98 20.89
CA THR A 5 0.91 9.33 21.70
C THR A 5 -0.16 10.36 22.09
N GLN A 6 -1.41 10.00 21.91
CA GLN A 6 -2.58 10.73 22.36
C GLN A 6 -3.32 9.88 23.39
N PHE A 7 -3.85 10.50 24.42
CA PHE A 7 -4.70 9.83 25.38
C PHE A 7 -6.14 10.30 25.16
N ALA A 8 -7.06 9.36 25.14
CA ALA A 8 -8.48 9.63 24.99
C ALA A 8 -9.25 9.06 26.17
N GLN A 9 -10.25 9.78 26.66
CA GLN A 9 -11.17 9.33 27.69
C GLN A 9 -12.46 8.84 27.09
N ALA A 10 -13.24 8.09 27.88
CA ALA A 10 -14.55 7.63 27.46
C ALA A 10 -15.44 8.83 27.06
N GLY A 11 -16.07 8.71 25.90
CA GLY A 11 -16.94 9.76 25.33
C GLY A 11 -16.21 10.82 24.50
N GLU A 12 -14.89 10.80 24.43
CA GLU A 12 -14.15 11.71 23.56
C GLU A 12 -14.22 11.29 22.09
N THR A 13 -14.07 12.26 21.21
CA THR A 13 -14.09 12.06 19.77
C THR A 13 -12.71 12.29 19.16
N LEU A 14 -12.17 11.29 18.47
CA LEU A 14 -10.99 11.45 17.63
C LEU A 14 -11.42 11.96 16.26
N GLN A 15 -11.03 13.17 15.90
CA GLN A 15 -11.25 13.72 14.57
C GLN A 15 -9.99 13.62 13.73
N ILE A 16 -10.08 12.90 12.61
CA ILE A 16 -9.00 12.73 11.63
C ILE A 16 -9.32 13.60 10.42
N ALA A 17 -8.58 14.68 10.26
CA ALA A 17 -8.71 15.54 9.08
C ALA A 17 -8.06 14.90 7.84
N PRO A 18 -8.47 15.29 6.62
CA PRO A 18 -7.81 14.87 5.41
C PRO A 18 -6.31 15.17 5.43
N THR A 19 -5.51 14.27 4.85
CA THR A 19 -4.07 14.46 4.73
C THR A 19 -3.75 15.67 3.84
N ARG A 20 -2.81 16.49 4.27
CA ARG A 20 -2.24 17.55 3.42
C ARG A 20 -1.10 17.03 2.53
N ARG A 21 -0.46 15.95 2.94
CA ARG A 21 0.63 15.27 2.25
C ARG A 21 0.53 13.77 2.52
N GLY A 22 0.93 12.96 1.54
CA GLY A 22 0.74 11.51 1.61
C GLY A 22 -0.72 11.11 1.37
N CYS A 23 -0.99 9.81 1.32
CA CYS A 23 -2.31 9.26 0.98
C CYS A 23 -2.91 8.35 2.06
N ARG A 24 -2.21 8.11 3.17
CA ARG A 24 -2.66 7.22 4.24
C ARG A 24 -2.39 7.81 5.62
N ILE A 25 -3.30 7.54 6.54
CA ILE A 25 -3.15 7.82 7.96
C ILE A 25 -3.26 6.49 8.70
N TYR A 26 -2.35 6.27 9.63
CA TYR A 26 -2.36 5.11 10.51
C TYR A 26 -2.72 5.54 11.92
N VAL A 27 -3.65 4.84 12.53
CA VAL A 27 -4.01 4.99 13.93
C VAL A 27 -3.63 3.70 14.64
N ALA A 28 -2.65 3.76 15.53
CA ALA A 28 -2.29 2.65 16.38
C ALA A 28 -2.98 2.84 17.74
N ILE A 29 -3.57 1.78 18.25
CA ILE A 29 -4.27 1.77 19.54
C ILE A 29 -3.54 0.79 20.45
N ALA A 30 -3.28 1.18 21.69
CA ALA A 30 -2.62 0.33 22.68
C ALA A 30 -3.61 -0.69 23.28
N ALA A 31 -4.19 -1.53 22.44
CA ALA A 31 -5.14 -2.56 22.80
C ALA A 31 -5.16 -3.64 21.71
N GLU A 32 -5.78 -4.76 21.98
CA GLU A 32 -6.04 -5.80 20.99
C GLU A 32 -7.34 -5.53 20.26
N LEU A 33 -7.30 -5.45 18.94
CA LEU A 33 -8.45 -5.26 18.09
C LEU A 33 -9.26 -6.57 18.02
N GLU A 34 -10.55 -6.53 18.36
CA GLU A 34 -11.48 -7.61 18.02
C GLU A 34 -11.79 -7.57 16.52
N ALA A 35 -11.28 -8.55 15.80
CA ALA A 35 -11.43 -8.61 14.35
C ALA A 35 -11.44 -10.08 13.88
N ASP A 36 -12.03 -10.31 12.72
CA ASP A 36 -11.99 -11.61 12.07
C ASP A 36 -10.56 -11.97 11.70
N VAL A 37 -10.15 -13.19 12.08
CA VAL A 37 -8.80 -13.71 11.81
C VAL A 37 -8.84 -14.59 10.56
N PHE A 38 -7.95 -14.32 9.62
CA PHE A 38 -7.73 -15.19 8.46
C PHE A 38 -6.23 -15.47 8.32
N LEU A 39 -5.86 -16.76 8.27
CA LEU A 39 -4.46 -17.22 8.22
C LEU A 39 -3.54 -16.56 9.27
N GLY A 40 -4.06 -16.37 10.49
CA GLY A 40 -3.31 -15.76 11.59
C GLY A 40 -3.19 -14.23 11.53
N SER A 41 -3.88 -13.56 10.62
CA SER A 41 -3.88 -12.11 10.48
C SER A 41 -5.27 -11.52 10.68
N THR A 42 -5.34 -10.37 11.35
CA THR A 42 -6.55 -9.53 11.47
C THR A 42 -6.65 -8.46 10.38
N SER A 43 -5.77 -8.48 9.39
CA SER A 43 -5.83 -7.55 8.25
C SER A 43 -7.05 -7.83 7.38
N THR A 44 -7.71 -6.78 6.90
CA THR A 44 -8.83 -6.90 5.95
C THR A 44 -8.29 -7.05 4.53
N TYR A 45 -8.65 -8.14 3.85
CA TYR A 45 -8.42 -8.32 2.42
C TYR A 45 -9.73 -8.12 1.65
N ILE A 46 -9.99 -6.89 1.27
CA ILE A 46 -11.24 -6.44 0.66
C ILE A 46 -11.63 -7.23 -0.60
N PRO A 47 -10.70 -7.54 -1.55
CA PRO A 47 -11.06 -8.23 -2.79
C PRO A 47 -11.74 -9.59 -2.58
N ALA A 48 -11.41 -10.30 -1.49
CA ALA A 48 -12.00 -11.59 -1.16
C ALA A 48 -12.94 -11.54 0.05
N SER A 49 -13.20 -10.36 0.61
CA SER A 49 -14.02 -10.18 1.82
C SER A 49 -13.56 -11.02 3.00
N LEU A 50 -12.25 -11.01 3.27
CA LEU A 50 -11.61 -11.82 4.31
C LEU A 50 -11.01 -10.95 5.41
N GLY A 51 -11.06 -11.45 6.66
CA GLY A 51 -10.40 -10.88 7.83
C GLY A 51 -10.92 -9.50 8.25
N GLY A 52 -10.33 -8.96 9.28
CA GLY A 52 -10.57 -7.60 9.78
C GLY A 52 -12.02 -7.37 10.24
N TYR A 53 -12.65 -6.32 9.76
CA TYR A 53 -14.05 -6.00 10.08
C TYR A 53 -14.97 -6.57 8.99
N ALA A 54 -15.41 -7.80 9.19
CA ALA A 54 -16.30 -8.51 8.26
C ALA A 54 -15.83 -8.46 6.79
N GLY A 55 -14.52 -8.52 6.56
CA GLY A 55 -13.90 -8.50 5.21
C GLY A 55 -14.11 -7.22 4.40
N ARG A 56 -14.49 -6.11 5.01
CA ARG A 56 -14.82 -4.86 4.32
C ARG A 56 -14.24 -3.62 4.99
N ALA A 57 -14.26 -2.52 4.27
CA ALA A 57 -13.96 -1.21 4.86
C ALA A 57 -15.03 -0.80 5.89
N LEU A 58 -14.60 -0.04 6.90
CA LEU A 58 -15.50 0.55 7.89
C LEU A 58 -16.45 1.56 7.24
N LYS A 59 -17.67 1.63 7.77
CA LYS A 59 -18.72 2.57 7.38
C LYS A 59 -19.16 3.38 8.58
N ALA A 60 -19.82 4.50 8.33
CA ALA A 60 -20.44 5.27 9.40
C ALA A 60 -21.43 4.40 10.21
N GLY A 61 -21.34 4.46 11.51
CA GLY A 61 -22.11 3.66 12.45
C GLY A 61 -21.52 2.31 12.82
N ASP A 62 -20.42 1.87 12.20
CA ASP A 62 -19.72 0.67 12.64
C ASP A 62 -19.09 0.89 14.02
N MET A 63 -19.11 -0.15 14.85
CA MET A 63 -18.43 -0.19 16.14
C MET A 63 -17.26 -1.15 16.08
N VAL A 64 -16.12 -0.71 16.57
CA VAL A 64 -14.90 -1.52 16.65
C VAL A 64 -14.59 -1.73 18.13
N SER A 65 -14.49 -2.98 18.54
CA SER A 65 -14.18 -3.36 19.92
C SER A 65 -12.69 -3.62 20.11
N PHE A 66 -12.22 -3.37 21.32
CA PHE A 66 -10.85 -3.60 21.72
C PHE A 66 -10.82 -4.30 23.07
N ASN A 67 -9.94 -5.29 23.20
CA ASN A 67 -9.63 -5.99 24.43
C ASN A 67 -8.23 -5.60 24.91
N ASP A 68 -7.91 -5.95 26.16
CA ASP A 68 -6.56 -5.84 26.72
C ASP A 68 -5.92 -4.46 26.52
N ALA A 69 -6.70 -3.40 26.80
CA ALA A 69 -6.19 -2.06 26.75
C ALA A 69 -4.99 -1.90 27.71
N ARG A 70 -3.89 -1.34 27.19
CA ARG A 70 -2.63 -1.19 27.90
C ARG A 70 -2.28 0.28 28.06
N GLU A 71 -1.62 0.62 29.15
CA GLU A 71 -0.99 1.93 29.27
C GLU A 71 0.10 2.07 28.20
N ALA A 72 0.07 3.16 27.46
CA ALA A 72 1.11 3.50 26.50
C ALA A 72 1.92 4.70 27.04
N PRO A 73 3.24 4.67 26.92
CA PRO A 73 4.05 5.81 27.30
C PRO A 73 3.78 7.02 26.40
N ALA A 74 3.89 8.23 26.95
CA ALA A 74 3.82 9.44 26.17
C ALA A 74 5.08 9.59 25.30
N LEU A 75 4.98 9.17 24.04
CA LEU A 75 6.09 9.19 23.09
C LEU A 75 5.80 10.15 21.94
N THR A 76 6.86 10.72 21.40
CA THR A 76 6.84 11.48 20.15
C THR A 76 7.88 10.88 19.21
N THR A 77 7.50 10.61 17.98
CA THR A 77 8.44 10.11 16.97
C THR A 77 9.45 11.21 16.63
N PRO A 78 10.76 10.98 16.79
CA PRO A 78 11.79 11.94 16.39
C PRO A 78 11.60 12.37 14.92
N GLU A 79 11.88 13.62 14.61
CA GLU A 79 11.70 14.17 13.27
C GLU A 79 12.46 13.37 12.21
N SER A 80 13.65 12.88 12.53
CA SER A 80 14.47 12.04 11.64
C SER A 80 13.84 10.69 11.28
N LEU A 81 12.85 10.23 12.05
CA LEU A 81 12.12 8.98 11.80
C LEU A 81 10.72 9.21 11.21
N GLN A 82 10.30 10.46 11.06
CA GLN A 82 9.01 10.77 10.45
C GLN A 82 9.11 10.62 8.92
N PRO A 83 8.07 10.07 8.25
CA PRO A 83 8.09 9.91 6.82
C PRO A 83 8.13 11.27 6.10
N VAL A 84 9.08 11.43 5.21
CA VAL A 84 9.16 12.60 4.33
C VAL A 84 8.19 12.39 3.17
N CYS A 85 7.09 13.14 3.18
CA CYS A 85 6.14 13.14 2.08
C CYS A 85 6.52 14.19 1.04
N SER A 86 6.71 13.75 -0.19
CA SER A 86 7.02 14.58 -1.36
C SER A 86 6.02 14.29 -2.48
N ASN A 87 5.96 15.17 -3.46
CA ASN A 87 5.22 14.95 -4.70
C ASN A 87 6.09 14.25 -5.77
N SER A 88 7.39 14.07 -5.49
CA SER A 88 8.32 13.41 -6.38
C SER A 88 9.25 12.50 -5.56
N TYR A 89 9.46 11.29 -6.03
CA TYR A 89 10.32 10.30 -5.42
C TYR A 89 11.24 9.69 -6.47
N THR A 90 12.49 9.45 -6.11
CA THR A 90 13.39 8.62 -6.89
C THR A 90 13.39 7.22 -6.32
N LEU A 91 12.98 6.24 -7.12
CA LEU A 91 13.03 4.84 -6.76
C LEU A 91 14.30 4.22 -7.33
N ARG A 92 14.99 3.43 -6.51
CA ARG A 92 16.10 2.58 -6.98
C ARG A 92 15.51 1.22 -7.35
N ALA A 93 15.86 0.75 -8.53
CA ALA A 93 15.41 -0.54 -9.03
C ALA A 93 16.59 -1.35 -9.56
N VAL A 94 16.37 -2.62 -9.80
CA VAL A 94 17.29 -3.55 -10.46
C VAL A 94 16.55 -4.24 -11.59
N GLU A 95 17.28 -4.72 -12.57
CA GLU A 95 16.73 -5.51 -13.65
C GLU A 95 16.16 -6.83 -13.13
N GLY A 96 14.95 -7.15 -13.54
CA GLY A 96 14.32 -8.44 -13.27
C GLY A 96 14.68 -9.48 -14.31
N PRO A 97 14.29 -10.76 -14.11
CA PRO A 97 14.60 -11.84 -15.03
C PRO A 97 13.98 -11.67 -16.42
N ASP A 98 12.91 -10.88 -16.49
CA ASP A 98 12.16 -10.60 -17.71
C ASP A 98 12.39 -9.19 -18.25
N TYR A 99 13.47 -8.54 -17.82
CA TYR A 99 13.81 -7.19 -18.25
C TYR A 99 14.03 -7.13 -19.77
N PRO A 100 13.25 -6.32 -20.52
CA PRO A 100 13.41 -6.24 -21.97
C PRO A 100 14.73 -5.53 -22.34
N ALA A 101 15.40 -6.01 -23.37
CA ALA A 101 16.70 -5.47 -23.81
C ALA A 101 16.63 -4.00 -24.26
N ASP A 102 15.47 -3.52 -24.68
CA ASP A 102 15.20 -2.14 -25.11
C ASP A 102 14.67 -1.26 -23.97
N ALA A 103 14.53 -1.80 -22.77
CA ALA A 103 13.98 -1.08 -21.61
C ALA A 103 15.01 -0.21 -20.87
N GLN A 104 16.25 -0.10 -21.35
CA GLN A 104 17.31 0.72 -20.74
C GLN A 104 16.84 2.15 -20.46
N ALA A 105 16.01 2.71 -21.34
CA ALA A 105 15.46 4.05 -21.18
C ALA A 105 14.54 4.22 -19.96
N LEU A 106 14.06 3.14 -19.31
CA LEU A 106 13.23 3.23 -18.08
C LEU A 106 13.98 3.93 -16.95
N TRP A 107 15.28 3.78 -16.86
CA TRP A 107 16.10 4.31 -15.76
C TRP A 107 16.20 5.84 -15.72
N GLU A 108 15.97 6.49 -16.83
CA GLU A 108 16.14 7.93 -16.99
C GLU A 108 14.81 8.68 -17.13
N ARG A 109 13.69 7.99 -16.93
CA ARG A 109 12.36 8.56 -17.16
C ARG A 109 11.63 8.92 -15.88
N VAL A 110 10.72 9.87 -16.03
CA VAL A 110 9.79 10.27 -14.98
C VAL A 110 8.43 9.68 -15.31
N PHE A 111 7.81 9.03 -14.30
CA PHE A 111 6.49 8.45 -14.41
C PHE A 111 5.54 9.16 -13.46
N THR A 112 4.27 9.19 -13.82
CA THR A 112 3.21 9.80 -13.01
C THR A 112 2.32 8.72 -12.42
N VAL A 113 2.07 8.79 -11.12
CA VAL A 113 1.10 7.92 -10.46
C VAL A 113 -0.30 8.32 -10.93
N THR A 114 -1.07 7.35 -11.44
CA THR A 114 -2.46 7.57 -11.83
C THR A 114 -3.39 7.48 -10.61
N GLN A 115 -4.69 7.71 -10.82
CA GLN A 115 -5.69 7.51 -9.77
C GLN A 115 -5.95 6.03 -9.45
N ARG A 116 -5.43 5.10 -10.26
CA ARG A 116 -5.53 3.65 -10.06
C ARG A 116 -4.42 3.18 -9.14
N ALA A 117 -4.56 3.49 -7.87
CA ALA A 117 -3.65 3.09 -6.81
C ALA A 117 -4.41 2.41 -5.66
N SER A 118 -3.91 1.29 -5.20
CA SER A 118 -4.47 0.52 -4.10
C SER A 118 -3.35 -0.13 -3.27
N ARG A 119 -3.69 -0.99 -2.33
CA ARG A 119 -2.71 -1.81 -1.62
C ARG A 119 -2.11 -2.92 -2.50
N MET A 120 -2.75 -3.28 -3.61
CA MET A 120 -2.23 -4.26 -4.56
C MET A 120 -1.14 -3.68 -5.46
N GLY A 121 -1.26 -2.43 -5.87
CA GLY A 121 -0.29 -1.80 -6.76
C GLY A 121 -0.65 -0.37 -7.13
N ILE A 122 0.30 0.27 -7.76
CA ILE A 122 0.22 1.64 -8.25
C ILE A 122 0.38 1.59 -9.77
N GLU A 123 -0.61 2.08 -10.50
CA GLU A 123 -0.48 2.27 -11.95
C GLU A 123 0.33 3.53 -12.22
N LEU A 124 1.33 3.37 -13.07
CA LEU A 124 2.21 4.44 -13.53
C LEU A 124 1.91 4.75 -15.00
N ASP A 125 1.77 6.04 -15.30
CA ASP A 125 1.65 6.57 -16.65
C ASP A 125 2.97 7.23 -17.06
N GLY A 126 3.35 7.04 -18.33
CA GLY A 126 4.60 7.56 -18.87
C GLY A 126 5.02 6.77 -20.11
N ASP A 127 6.22 7.04 -20.58
CA ASP A 127 6.74 6.40 -21.78
C ASP A 127 7.40 5.05 -21.44
N PHE A 128 6.56 4.03 -21.30
CA PHE A 128 7.00 2.65 -21.10
C PHE A 128 7.33 1.97 -22.44
N PRO A 129 8.24 0.98 -22.45
CA PRO A 129 8.44 0.11 -23.60
C PRO A 129 7.12 -0.52 -24.03
N ARG A 130 6.83 -0.49 -25.32
CA ARG A 130 5.66 -1.15 -25.88
C ARG A 130 6.00 -2.62 -26.11
N LEU A 131 5.36 -3.46 -25.36
CA LEU A 131 5.49 -4.90 -25.53
C LEU A 131 4.50 -5.40 -26.61
N PRO A 132 4.85 -6.44 -27.36
CA PRO A 132 3.94 -7.09 -28.30
C PRO A 132 2.66 -7.54 -27.56
N GLU A 133 1.50 -7.49 -28.22
CA GLU A 133 0.22 -7.94 -27.63
C GLU A 133 0.23 -9.41 -27.21
N ASN A 134 1.09 -10.22 -27.82
CA ASN A 134 1.29 -11.63 -27.51
C ASN A 134 2.45 -11.89 -26.52
N ALA A 135 2.92 -10.87 -25.82
CA ALA A 135 3.99 -11.00 -24.82
C ALA A 135 3.58 -11.74 -23.54
N ASN A 136 2.40 -12.39 -23.55
CA ASN A 136 1.96 -13.24 -22.45
C ASN A 136 2.97 -14.38 -22.23
N ARG A 137 3.41 -14.49 -20.99
CA ARG A 137 4.34 -15.52 -20.55
C ARG A 137 3.65 -16.50 -19.61
N PRO A 138 4.18 -17.69 -19.40
CA PRO A 138 3.73 -18.53 -18.29
C PRO A 138 3.81 -17.75 -16.97
N SER A 139 2.82 -17.94 -16.14
CA SER A 139 2.82 -17.28 -14.81
C SER A 139 4.05 -17.71 -14.01
N SER A 140 4.75 -16.74 -13.49
CA SER A 140 5.92 -16.91 -12.62
C SER A 140 5.70 -16.22 -11.28
N ALA A 141 6.54 -16.51 -10.30
CA ALA A 141 6.51 -15.84 -9.01
C ALA A 141 6.81 -14.34 -9.15
N ILE A 142 6.07 -13.52 -8.44
CA ILE A 142 6.26 -12.07 -8.40
C ILE A 142 6.49 -11.63 -6.97
N PHE A 143 7.27 -10.57 -6.81
CA PHE A 143 7.63 -10.02 -5.51
C PHE A 143 7.09 -8.61 -5.32
N LEU A 144 6.90 -8.23 -4.07
CA LEU A 144 6.66 -6.85 -3.67
C LEU A 144 7.73 -5.92 -4.27
N GLY A 145 7.30 -4.85 -4.91
CA GLY A 145 8.18 -3.89 -5.57
C GLY A 145 8.49 -4.23 -7.04
N ALA A 146 7.99 -5.35 -7.57
CA ALA A 146 8.11 -5.63 -8.99
C ALA A 146 7.35 -4.58 -9.81
N LEU A 147 7.96 -4.13 -10.90
CA LEU A 147 7.31 -3.32 -11.92
C LEU A 147 6.93 -4.24 -13.07
N GLN A 148 5.64 -4.42 -13.28
CA GLN A 148 5.10 -5.17 -14.39
C GLN A 148 4.73 -4.26 -15.56
N LEU A 149 4.98 -4.74 -16.77
CA LEU A 149 4.71 -4.03 -18.03
C LEU A 149 3.65 -4.79 -18.85
N PRO A 150 2.37 -4.62 -18.60
CA PRO A 150 1.32 -5.22 -19.41
C PRO A 150 1.25 -4.56 -20.79
N PRO A 151 0.61 -5.21 -21.81
CA PRO A 151 0.48 -4.71 -23.18
C PRO A 151 -0.24 -3.39 -23.28
N GLY A 152 -0.56 -2.64 -22.44
CA GLY A 152 -1.27 -1.35 -22.52
C GLY A 152 -0.34 -0.14 -22.51
N GLY A 153 0.99 -0.33 -22.43
CA GLY A 153 1.96 0.77 -22.38
C GLY A 153 1.94 1.56 -21.07
N ARG A 154 1.51 0.93 -19.98
CA ARG A 154 1.58 1.46 -18.62
C ARG A 154 2.35 0.51 -17.73
N GLY A 155 2.90 1.02 -16.63
CA GLY A 155 3.58 0.19 -15.64
C GLY A 155 2.71 -0.03 -14.40
N PHE A 156 2.85 -1.20 -13.77
CA PHE A 156 2.23 -1.48 -12.48
C PHE A 156 3.31 -1.83 -11.46
N LEU A 157 3.52 -0.93 -10.51
CA LEU A 157 4.39 -1.17 -9.36
C LEU A 157 3.62 -1.94 -8.29
N LEU A 158 4.02 -3.18 -8.02
CA LEU A 158 3.31 -4.07 -7.10
C LEU A 158 3.60 -3.75 -5.64
N LEU A 159 2.56 -3.77 -4.82
CA LEU A 159 2.60 -3.47 -3.40
C LEU A 159 2.25 -4.68 -2.54
N ALA A 160 2.06 -4.46 -1.23
CA ALA A 160 1.95 -5.51 -0.22
C ALA A 160 0.82 -6.53 -0.43
N ASP A 161 -0.30 -6.12 -1.02
CA ASP A 161 -1.45 -7.01 -1.27
C ASP A 161 -1.51 -7.47 -2.73
N ALA A 162 -0.40 -7.33 -3.49
CA ALA A 162 -0.34 -7.78 -4.89
C ALA A 162 -0.46 -9.31 -5.00
N GLN A 163 -0.81 -9.75 -6.20
CA GLN A 163 -0.77 -11.16 -6.55
C GLN A 163 0.66 -11.73 -6.40
N THR A 164 0.75 -13.00 -6.08
CA THR A 164 2.04 -13.70 -5.92
C THR A 164 2.59 -14.27 -7.24
N THR A 165 1.77 -14.29 -8.27
CA THR A 165 2.13 -14.77 -9.61
C THR A 165 1.62 -13.83 -10.70
N GLY A 166 2.33 -13.76 -11.82
CA GLY A 166 1.95 -12.98 -13.00
C GLY A 166 2.59 -13.49 -14.25
N GLY A 167 2.05 -13.09 -15.39
CA GLY A 167 2.49 -13.51 -16.72
C GLY A 167 2.88 -12.33 -17.63
N TYR A 168 3.28 -11.20 -17.04
CA TYR A 168 3.83 -10.05 -17.79
C TYR A 168 5.28 -9.81 -17.40
N PRO A 169 6.10 -9.34 -18.33
CA PRO A 169 7.45 -8.88 -18.01
C PRO A 169 7.48 -7.80 -16.95
#